data_ba36b2dec4ad45cda62915c085823f0b
#
_entry.id   ba36b2dec4ad45cda62915c085823f0b
#
_cell.length_a   1.000
_cell.length_b   1.000
_cell.length_c   1.000
_cell.angle_alpha   90.00
_cell.angle_beta   90.00
_cell.angle_gamma   90.00
#
_symmetry.space_group_name_H-M   'P 1'
#
loop_
_entity.id
_entity.type
_entity.pdbx_description
1 polymer ?
#
loop_
_entity_poly.entity_id
_entity_poly.type
_entity_poly.pdbx_seq_one_letter_code
_entity_poly.pdbx_strand_id
1 'polypeptide(L)'
;MRDLPIPSGGSSSGSFSGSSFRMRGGSGTDDPGQFTALSVSLGTLLETAYGVRFDQISGPDWLMSEQYSISAKIPPNVTKDQFHLMLQNLLAERFHLTLHHGTKDFPAYELLVANGGPKMKPSPPVADAATAPPAGAASRLERDKNGFLVLPPGISNAMTTGNGMSRYTYRMTMAEFAERLGSMVNASNGEVFGAIVPIVVDKTGLTGKFDFTLEFVGLYRPPAFMAPAAPRGDQPPEASVASDPGPNLFTALERQLGLKLVKGSTASLDLLIIDHVDKVPTEN
;
A
#
# COMPACT_ATOMS: atom_id res chain seq x y z
N MET A 1 -36.64 13.12 21.51
CA MET A 1 -35.67 12.02 21.31
C MET A 1 -36.32 11.00 20.39
N ARG A 2 -35.88 10.93 19.16
CA ARG A 2 -36.30 9.91 18.19
C ARG A 2 -35.02 9.27 17.66
N ASP A 3 -34.85 7.99 17.95
CA ASP A 3 -33.78 7.16 17.43
C ASP A 3 -33.92 7.05 15.91
N LEU A 4 -32.87 7.42 15.21
CA LEU A 4 -32.72 7.17 13.77
C LEU A 4 -31.91 5.89 13.58
N PRO A 5 -32.33 4.99 12.69
CA PRO A 5 -31.65 3.72 12.46
C PRO A 5 -30.32 3.94 11.72
N ILE A 6 -29.30 3.23 12.18
CA ILE A 6 -27.99 3.17 11.55
C ILE A 6 -28.10 2.34 10.27
N PRO A 7 -27.75 2.84 9.09
CA PRO A 7 -27.71 2.01 7.89
C PRO A 7 -26.50 1.06 7.96
N SER A 8 -26.78 -0.23 7.86
CA SER A 8 -25.79 -1.29 7.72
C SER A 8 -24.99 -1.11 6.43
N GLY A 9 -23.67 -0.92 6.57
CA GLY A 9 -22.75 -0.64 5.49
C GLY A 9 -22.48 -1.84 4.59
N GLY A 10 -22.51 -1.58 3.28
CA GLY A 10 -21.99 -2.49 2.28
C GLY A 10 -20.47 -2.54 2.32
N SER A 11 -19.91 -3.72 2.49
CA SER A 11 -18.48 -3.98 2.40
C SER A 11 -18.04 -3.96 0.94
N SER A 12 -17.38 -2.91 0.51
CA SER A 12 -16.57 -2.94 -0.70
C SER A 12 -15.14 -3.32 -0.33
N SER A 13 -14.73 -4.52 -0.75
CA SER A 13 -13.35 -5.01 -0.61
C SER A 13 -12.43 -4.26 -1.54
N GLY A 14 -11.75 -3.22 -1.04
CA GLY A 14 -10.72 -2.47 -1.73
C GLY A 14 -9.46 -2.43 -0.89
N SER A 15 -8.34 -2.68 -1.54
CA SER A 15 -6.93 -2.52 -1.14
C SER A 15 -6.65 -1.96 0.27
N PHE A 16 -5.92 -2.72 1.05
CA PHE A 16 -5.32 -2.30 2.30
C PHE A 16 -4.32 -1.15 2.08
N SER A 17 -4.80 0.07 2.14
CA SER A 17 -4.03 1.23 2.57
C SER A 17 -4.71 1.73 3.83
N GLY A 18 -4.04 1.70 4.96
CA GLY A 18 -4.61 1.99 6.28
C GLY A 18 -5.13 3.43 6.47
N SER A 19 -5.00 4.28 5.46
CA SER A 19 -5.51 5.66 5.44
C SER A 19 -6.87 5.82 4.74
N SER A 20 -7.31 4.85 3.93
CA SER A 20 -8.52 4.96 3.10
C SER A 20 -9.83 5.04 3.89
N PHE A 21 -9.85 4.60 5.15
CA PHE A 21 -11.08 4.57 5.95
C PHE A 21 -11.46 5.91 6.58
N ARG A 22 -10.57 6.87 6.62
CA ARG A 22 -10.81 8.19 7.26
C ARG A 22 -11.11 9.31 6.26
N MET A 23 -10.85 9.08 4.97
CA MET A 23 -11.17 10.03 3.91
C MET A 23 -12.22 9.43 2.98
N ARG A 24 -13.25 10.23 2.68
CA ARG A 24 -14.36 9.85 1.82
C ARG A 24 -14.71 10.97 0.87
N GLY A 25 -15.27 10.62 -0.28
CA GLY A 25 -15.67 11.59 -1.28
C GLY A 25 -14.49 12.11 -2.10
N GLY A 26 -14.76 13.08 -2.94
CA GLY A 26 -13.80 13.62 -3.89
C GLY A 26 -13.98 13.09 -5.31
N SER A 27 -13.26 13.68 -6.23
CA SER A 27 -13.34 13.33 -7.66
C SER A 27 -13.03 11.84 -7.90
N GLY A 28 -13.90 11.16 -8.65
CA GLY A 28 -13.74 9.74 -8.98
C GLY A 28 -14.24 8.75 -7.92
N THR A 29 -14.97 9.23 -6.90
CA THR A 29 -15.60 8.39 -5.86
C THR A 29 -17.12 8.39 -6.03
N ASP A 30 -17.82 7.59 -5.22
CA ASP A 30 -19.31 7.53 -5.20
C ASP A 30 -19.95 8.84 -4.72
N ASP A 31 -19.21 9.71 -4.03
CA ASP A 31 -19.64 11.06 -3.61
C ASP A 31 -18.65 12.11 -4.10
N PRO A 32 -18.73 12.50 -5.39
CA PRO A 32 -17.78 13.46 -5.96
C PRO A 32 -18.04 14.91 -5.51
N GLY A 33 -19.21 15.21 -4.97
CA GLY A 33 -19.62 16.57 -4.55
C GLY A 33 -19.15 16.99 -3.17
N GLN A 34 -18.60 16.08 -2.38
CA GLN A 34 -18.14 16.35 -1.04
C GLN A 34 -16.84 15.61 -0.74
N PHE A 35 -15.96 16.25 -0.01
CA PHE A 35 -14.77 15.61 0.58
C PHE A 35 -14.86 15.69 2.09
N THR A 36 -14.69 14.55 2.74
CA THR A 36 -14.67 14.44 4.20
C THR A 36 -13.45 13.64 4.62
N ALA A 37 -12.64 14.24 5.47
CA ALA A 37 -11.51 13.60 6.13
C ALA A 37 -11.70 13.71 7.63
N LEU A 38 -11.78 12.59 8.34
CA LEU A 38 -12.01 12.56 9.78
C LEU A 38 -10.79 12.03 10.50
N SER A 39 -10.24 12.83 11.42
CA SER A 39 -9.09 12.46 12.23
C SER A 39 -7.90 11.99 11.38
N VAL A 40 -7.50 12.81 10.42
CA VAL A 40 -6.35 12.56 9.54
C VAL A 40 -5.19 13.48 9.89
N SER A 41 -3.97 13.00 9.72
CA SER A 41 -2.79 13.83 9.94
C SER A 41 -2.56 14.81 8.79
N LEU A 42 -1.88 15.92 9.07
CA LEU A 42 -1.51 16.87 8.02
C LEU A 42 -0.59 16.22 6.98
N GLY A 43 0.31 15.32 7.42
CA GLY A 43 1.12 14.52 6.49
C GLY A 43 0.29 13.72 5.50
N THR A 44 -0.78 13.04 5.94
CA THR A 44 -1.69 12.30 5.05
C THR A 44 -2.43 13.22 4.06
N LEU A 45 -2.78 14.43 4.49
CA LEU A 45 -3.38 15.42 3.58
C LEU A 45 -2.37 15.91 2.54
N LEU A 46 -1.11 16.11 2.92
CA LEU A 46 -0.03 16.46 2.00
C LEU A 46 0.25 15.35 0.99
N GLU A 47 0.34 14.08 1.44
CA GLU A 47 0.47 12.93 0.53
C GLU A 47 -0.65 12.92 -0.52
N THR A 48 -1.88 13.18 -0.09
CA THR A 48 -3.03 13.22 -1.00
C THR A 48 -2.99 14.41 -1.94
N ALA A 49 -2.67 15.62 -1.42
CA ALA A 49 -2.69 16.86 -2.18
C ALA A 49 -1.61 16.93 -3.26
N TYR A 50 -0.44 16.39 -2.96
CA TYR A 50 0.74 16.46 -3.83
C TYR A 50 1.05 15.16 -4.55
N GLY A 51 0.36 14.06 -4.22
CA GLY A 51 0.60 12.75 -4.82
C GLY A 51 1.97 12.16 -4.49
N VAL A 52 2.52 12.51 -3.35
CA VAL A 52 3.82 12.06 -2.86
C VAL A 52 3.67 11.08 -1.71
N ARG A 53 4.71 10.33 -1.40
CA ARG A 53 4.77 9.50 -0.19
C ARG A 53 5.25 10.33 0.99
N PHE A 54 4.91 9.90 2.19
CA PHE A 54 5.32 10.61 3.41
C PHE A 54 6.85 10.77 3.54
N ASP A 55 7.62 9.77 3.13
CA ASP A 55 9.09 9.83 3.15
C ASP A 55 9.70 10.83 2.14
N GLN A 56 8.86 11.40 1.27
CA GLN A 56 9.22 12.51 0.39
C GLN A 56 8.87 13.88 0.99
N ILE A 57 8.30 13.94 2.20
CA ILE A 57 7.93 15.19 2.85
C ILE A 57 8.96 15.49 3.93
N SER A 58 9.61 16.63 3.83
CA SER A 58 10.54 17.16 4.83
C SER A 58 9.88 18.34 5.56
N GLY A 59 9.64 18.19 6.85
CA GLY A 59 8.95 19.22 7.65
C GLY A 59 8.95 18.88 9.13
N PRO A 60 8.14 19.58 9.95
CA PRO A 60 8.07 19.36 11.37
C PRO A 60 7.61 17.95 11.77
N ASP A 61 8.14 17.40 12.86
CA ASP A 61 7.83 16.05 13.35
C ASP A 61 6.35 15.82 13.69
N TRP A 62 5.62 16.89 14.02
CA TRP A 62 4.21 16.79 14.38
C TRP A 62 3.26 16.54 13.19
N LEU A 63 3.73 16.64 11.97
CA LEU A 63 2.91 16.43 10.76
C LEU A 63 2.09 15.14 10.77
N MET A 64 2.59 14.08 11.41
CA MET A 64 1.90 12.78 11.49
C MET A 64 1.16 12.57 12.81
N SER A 65 1.46 13.35 13.85
CA SER A 65 0.87 13.15 15.16
C SER A 65 -0.39 13.96 15.39
N GLU A 66 -0.48 15.17 14.83
CA GLU A 66 -1.64 16.02 14.95
C GLU A 66 -2.76 15.59 13.99
N GLN A 67 -3.98 15.58 14.49
CA GLN A 67 -5.15 15.05 13.77
C GLN A 67 -6.14 16.17 13.47
N TYR A 68 -6.61 16.21 12.23
CA TYR A 68 -7.55 17.23 11.74
C TYR A 68 -8.79 16.57 11.15
N SER A 69 -9.90 17.32 11.16
CA SER A 69 -11.13 16.92 10.48
C SER A 69 -11.53 17.99 9.49
N ILE A 70 -11.74 17.59 8.25
CA ILE A 70 -12.08 18.46 7.13
C ILE A 70 -13.41 17.98 6.54
N SER A 71 -14.30 18.94 6.25
CA SER A 71 -15.48 18.74 5.44
C SER A 71 -15.56 19.87 4.43
N ALA A 72 -15.46 19.55 3.14
CA ALA A 72 -15.45 20.54 2.06
C ALA A 72 -16.38 20.11 0.93
N LYS A 73 -17.10 21.08 0.38
CA LYS A 73 -17.91 20.91 -0.84
C LYS A 73 -17.01 21.00 -2.06
N ILE A 74 -17.25 20.13 -3.02
CA ILE A 74 -16.53 20.10 -4.29
C ILE A 74 -17.51 20.51 -5.40
N PRO A 75 -17.15 21.43 -6.30
CA PRO A 75 -17.96 21.74 -7.47
C PRO A 75 -18.20 20.50 -8.35
N PRO A 76 -19.29 20.44 -9.11
CA PRO A 76 -19.53 19.34 -10.03
C PRO A 76 -18.46 19.27 -11.13
N ASN A 77 -18.18 18.06 -11.63
CA ASN A 77 -17.25 17.79 -12.73
C ASN A 77 -15.77 18.15 -12.46
N VAL A 78 -15.36 18.23 -11.21
CA VAL A 78 -13.95 18.41 -10.85
C VAL A 78 -13.15 17.16 -11.21
N THR A 79 -12.06 17.33 -11.96
CA THR A 79 -11.12 16.25 -12.25
C THR A 79 -10.28 15.91 -11.01
N LYS A 80 -9.59 14.77 -11.04
CA LYS A 80 -8.69 14.38 -9.95
C LYS A 80 -7.58 15.40 -9.73
N ASP A 81 -6.98 15.92 -10.79
CA ASP A 81 -5.91 16.92 -10.71
C ASP A 81 -6.41 18.25 -10.15
N GLN A 82 -7.61 18.67 -10.56
CA GLN A 82 -8.26 19.86 -9.98
C GLN A 82 -8.57 19.67 -8.49
N PHE A 83 -9.00 18.48 -8.09
CA PHE A 83 -9.22 18.17 -6.68
C PHE A 83 -7.93 18.25 -5.87
N HIS A 84 -6.81 17.71 -6.38
CA HIS A 84 -5.51 17.85 -5.73
C HIS A 84 -5.12 19.32 -5.57
N LEU A 85 -5.29 20.13 -6.61
CA LEU A 85 -5.01 21.57 -6.56
C LEU A 85 -5.89 22.30 -5.54
N MET A 86 -7.19 21.96 -5.46
CA MET A 86 -8.09 22.52 -4.45
C MET A 86 -7.63 22.17 -3.02
N LEU A 87 -7.14 20.94 -2.81
CA LEU A 87 -6.62 20.54 -1.51
C LEU A 87 -5.31 21.26 -1.17
N GLN A 88 -4.43 21.48 -2.16
CA GLN A 88 -3.22 22.30 -1.99
C GLN A 88 -3.56 23.73 -1.56
N ASN A 89 -4.52 24.35 -2.24
CA ASN A 89 -4.99 25.71 -1.91
C ASN A 89 -5.59 25.76 -0.48
N LEU A 90 -6.40 24.77 -0.12
CA LEU A 90 -6.96 24.67 1.23
C LEU A 90 -5.85 24.60 2.28
N LEU A 91 -4.80 23.81 2.04
CA LEU A 91 -3.68 23.71 2.97
C LEU A 91 -2.89 25.02 3.05
N ALA A 92 -2.67 25.70 1.92
CA ALA A 92 -2.03 27.00 1.88
C ALA A 92 -2.83 28.07 2.65
N GLU A 93 -4.16 28.11 2.46
CA GLU A 93 -5.03 29.11 3.09
C GLU A 93 -5.24 28.86 4.59
N ARG A 94 -5.43 27.58 4.99
CA ARG A 94 -5.81 27.24 6.37
C ARG A 94 -4.63 27.05 7.31
N PHE A 95 -3.52 26.56 6.80
CA PHE A 95 -2.32 26.27 7.57
C PHE A 95 -1.15 27.20 7.23
N HIS A 96 -1.37 28.22 6.41
CA HIS A 96 -0.33 29.10 5.85
C HIS A 96 0.87 28.29 5.31
N LEU A 97 0.56 27.13 4.69
CA LEU A 97 1.55 26.25 4.16
C LEU A 97 2.34 26.91 3.03
N THR A 98 3.64 26.99 3.23
CA THR A 98 4.60 27.30 2.15
C THR A 98 5.61 26.18 2.06
N LEU A 99 5.96 25.81 0.84
CA LEU A 99 6.90 24.75 0.54
C LEU A 99 7.63 24.99 -0.78
N HIS A 100 8.72 24.30 -0.94
CA HIS A 100 9.43 24.23 -2.22
C HIS A 100 9.83 22.79 -2.54
N HIS A 101 10.15 22.54 -3.81
CA HIS A 101 10.67 21.25 -4.26
C HIS A 101 12.20 21.24 -4.14
N GLY A 102 12.71 20.15 -3.57
CA GLY A 102 14.14 19.85 -3.50
C GLY A 102 14.42 18.43 -3.95
N THR A 103 15.68 18.10 -4.14
CA THR A 103 16.10 16.73 -4.44
C THR A 103 17.09 16.24 -3.40
N LYS A 104 17.00 14.96 -3.06
CA LYS A 104 17.94 14.30 -2.15
C LYS A 104 18.26 12.91 -2.65
N ASP A 105 19.51 12.52 -2.54
CA ASP A 105 19.96 11.19 -2.89
C ASP A 105 19.73 10.23 -1.72
N PHE A 106 19.10 9.10 -2.02
CA PHE A 106 18.84 8.02 -1.08
C PHE A 106 19.50 6.74 -1.55
N PRO A 107 19.92 5.87 -0.60
CA PRO A 107 20.33 4.52 -0.95
C PRO A 107 19.24 3.78 -1.72
N ALA A 108 19.58 3.19 -2.84
CA ALA A 108 18.64 2.49 -3.70
C ALA A 108 19.04 1.03 -3.90
N TYR A 109 18.06 0.20 -4.18
CA TYR A 109 18.24 -1.14 -4.71
C TYR A 109 18.02 -1.12 -6.22
N GLU A 110 18.75 -1.95 -6.94
CA GLU A 110 18.51 -2.22 -8.36
C GLU A 110 17.83 -3.57 -8.50
N LEU A 111 16.67 -3.58 -9.18
CA LEU A 111 15.98 -4.80 -9.57
C LEU A 111 16.55 -5.26 -10.89
N LEU A 112 17.18 -6.40 -10.90
CA LEU A 112 17.88 -6.99 -12.05
C LEU A 112 17.31 -8.37 -12.36
N VAL A 113 17.50 -8.83 -13.60
CA VAL A 113 17.30 -10.24 -13.94
C VAL A 113 18.43 -11.07 -13.35
N ALA A 114 18.10 -12.15 -12.62
CA ALA A 114 19.06 -13.06 -12.05
C ALA A 114 19.67 -13.99 -13.11
N ASN A 115 20.77 -14.66 -12.74
CA ASN A 115 21.36 -15.67 -13.60
C ASN A 115 20.34 -16.81 -13.88
N GLY A 116 20.04 -17.06 -15.13
CA GLY A 116 19.00 -18.03 -15.54
C GLY A 116 17.74 -17.41 -16.15
N GLY A 117 17.67 -16.07 -16.16
CA GLY A 117 16.59 -15.34 -16.80
C GLY A 117 15.29 -15.23 -15.99
N PRO A 118 14.33 -14.45 -16.48
CA PRO A 118 13.04 -14.26 -15.81
C PRO A 118 12.20 -15.54 -15.88
N LYS A 119 11.51 -15.86 -14.79
CA LYS A 119 10.63 -17.03 -14.65
C LYS A 119 9.15 -16.66 -14.70
N MET A 120 8.86 -15.40 -14.95
CA MET A 120 7.50 -14.87 -15.07
C MET A 120 6.96 -15.04 -16.49
N LYS A 121 5.63 -15.07 -16.60
CA LYS A 121 4.95 -15.13 -17.88
C LYS A 121 4.50 -13.74 -18.32
N PRO A 122 4.75 -13.32 -19.58
CA PRO A 122 4.12 -12.11 -20.10
C PRO A 122 2.60 -12.22 -19.99
N SER A 123 1.96 -11.17 -19.50
CA SER A 123 0.49 -11.12 -19.45
C SER A 123 -0.07 -11.05 -20.87
N PRO A 124 -1.09 -11.84 -21.19
CA PRO A 124 -1.77 -11.67 -22.47
C PRO A 124 -2.36 -10.26 -22.57
N PRO A 125 -2.46 -9.69 -23.79
CA PRO A 125 -3.21 -8.46 -24.01
C PRO A 125 -4.60 -8.63 -23.40
N VAL A 126 -5.04 -7.64 -22.62
CA VAL A 126 -6.37 -7.70 -21.98
C VAL A 126 -7.42 -7.68 -23.07
N ALA A 127 -8.01 -8.81 -23.38
CA ALA A 127 -9.36 -8.83 -23.90
C ALA A 127 -10.25 -8.35 -22.74
N ASP A 128 -10.98 -7.29 -22.95
CA ASP A 128 -11.81 -6.51 -22.03
C ASP A 128 -12.10 -7.15 -20.67
N ALA A 129 -11.88 -6.35 -19.64
CA ALA A 129 -12.00 -6.66 -18.22
C ALA A 129 -13.07 -7.72 -17.95
N ALA A 130 -12.64 -8.89 -17.51
CA ALA A 130 -13.54 -9.82 -16.84
C ALA A 130 -14.12 -9.08 -15.65
N THR A 131 -15.40 -8.81 -15.72
CA THR A 131 -16.23 -8.19 -14.69
C THR A 131 -15.86 -8.75 -13.33
N ALA A 132 -15.63 -7.88 -12.38
CA ALA A 132 -15.46 -8.27 -10.99
C ALA A 132 -16.59 -9.26 -10.61
N PRO A 133 -16.30 -10.37 -9.92
CA PRO A 133 -17.33 -11.28 -9.51
C PRO A 133 -18.38 -10.51 -8.69
N PRO A 134 -19.67 -10.83 -8.85
CA PRO A 134 -20.74 -10.12 -8.17
C PRO A 134 -20.48 -10.09 -6.67
N ALA A 135 -20.69 -8.91 -6.06
CA ALA A 135 -20.61 -8.72 -4.62
C ALA A 135 -21.54 -9.74 -3.92
N GLY A 136 -20.97 -10.74 -3.28
CA GLY A 136 -21.71 -11.87 -2.66
C GLY A 136 -21.05 -13.23 -2.85
N ALA A 137 -20.15 -13.39 -3.81
CA ALA A 137 -19.43 -14.64 -4.03
C ALA A 137 -18.25 -14.89 -3.04
N ALA A 138 -18.07 -14.01 -2.06
CA ALA A 138 -17.02 -14.14 -1.04
C ALA A 138 -17.29 -15.21 0.03
N SER A 139 -18.40 -15.92 -0.05
CA SER A 139 -18.74 -16.98 0.90
C SER A 139 -18.05 -18.29 0.53
N ARG A 140 -16.96 -18.59 1.24
CA ARG A 140 -16.14 -19.81 1.23
C ARG A 140 -15.12 -19.91 0.10
N LEU A 141 -14.17 -18.98 0.09
CA LEU A 141 -12.92 -19.25 -0.63
C LEU A 141 -12.24 -20.45 0.03
N GLU A 142 -11.98 -21.50 -0.75
CA GLU A 142 -11.25 -22.66 -0.30
C GLU A 142 -9.79 -22.28 -0.02
N ARG A 143 -9.16 -23.05 0.88
CA ARG A 143 -7.72 -22.92 1.11
C ARG A 143 -6.99 -24.04 0.39
N ASP A 144 -5.85 -23.72 -0.19
CA ASP A 144 -4.96 -24.72 -0.76
C ASP A 144 -4.22 -25.49 0.35
N LYS A 145 -3.44 -26.50 -0.06
CA LYS A 145 -2.65 -27.33 0.85
C LYS A 145 -1.65 -26.55 1.73
N ASN A 146 -1.30 -25.32 1.33
CA ASN A 146 -0.40 -24.42 2.04
C ASN A 146 -1.18 -23.38 2.90
N GLY A 147 -2.50 -23.51 3.00
CA GLY A 147 -3.36 -22.67 3.80
C GLY A 147 -3.69 -21.30 3.18
N PHE A 148 -3.28 -21.02 1.94
CA PHE A 148 -3.62 -19.79 1.24
C PHE A 148 -5.04 -19.88 0.67
N LEU A 149 -5.73 -18.74 0.66
CA LEU A 149 -7.01 -18.63 -0.04
C LEU A 149 -6.82 -18.83 -1.55
N VAL A 150 -7.64 -19.69 -2.16
CA VAL A 150 -7.68 -19.86 -3.62
C VAL A 150 -8.51 -18.74 -4.21
N LEU A 151 -7.84 -17.85 -4.94
CA LEU A 151 -8.50 -16.72 -5.59
C LEU A 151 -9.17 -17.16 -6.90
N PRO A 152 -10.34 -16.61 -7.25
CA PRO A 152 -10.96 -16.83 -8.54
C PRO A 152 -10.03 -16.43 -9.71
N PRO A 153 -10.15 -17.08 -10.88
CA PRO A 153 -9.40 -16.68 -12.06
C PRO A 153 -9.63 -15.21 -12.42
N GLY A 154 -8.55 -14.52 -12.83
CA GLY A 154 -8.60 -13.10 -13.22
C GLY A 154 -8.40 -12.11 -12.08
N ILE A 155 -8.38 -12.53 -10.82
CA ILE A 155 -7.99 -11.66 -9.71
C ILE A 155 -6.48 -11.49 -9.74
N SER A 156 -6.05 -10.24 -9.88
CA SER A 156 -4.66 -9.80 -9.79
C SER A 156 -4.52 -8.72 -8.71
N ASN A 157 -3.29 -8.43 -8.32
CA ASN A 157 -2.96 -7.45 -7.26
C ASN A 157 -3.59 -7.80 -5.90
N ALA A 158 -3.59 -9.07 -5.56
CA ALA A 158 -4.14 -9.59 -4.31
C ALA A 158 -3.03 -10.15 -3.42
N MET A 159 -3.25 -10.06 -2.10
CA MET A 159 -2.43 -10.69 -1.08
C MET A 159 -3.25 -11.68 -0.28
N THR A 160 -2.72 -12.86 -0.06
CA THR A 160 -3.29 -13.88 0.83
C THR A 160 -2.22 -14.36 1.80
N THR A 161 -2.62 -14.81 2.97
CA THR A 161 -1.72 -15.33 4.00
C THR A 161 -2.06 -16.79 4.30
N GLY A 162 -1.04 -17.59 4.53
CA GLY A 162 -1.17 -19.00 4.90
C GLY A 162 0.13 -19.54 5.48
N ASN A 163 0.05 -20.33 6.56
CA ASN A 163 1.19 -20.99 7.22
C ASN A 163 2.40 -20.06 7.52
N GLY A 164 2.12 -18.83 7.95
CA GLY A 164 3.18 -17.84 8.27
C GLY A 164 3.83 -17.16 7.06
N MET A 165 3.38 -17.47 5.86
CA MET A 165 3.84 -16.85 4.61
C MET A 165 2.79 -15.92 4.02
N SER A 166 3.25 -14.96 3.23
CA SER A 166 2.42 -14.09 2.39
C SER A 166 2.58 -14.50 0.92
N ARG A 167 1.46 -14.62 0.22
CA ARG A 167 1.39 -14.84 -1.23
C ARG A 167 0.82 -13.60 -1.88
N TYR A 168 1.58 -13.04 -2.80
CA TYR A 168 1.19 -11.91 -3.63
C TYR A 168 0.98 -12.39 -5.06
N THR A 169 -0.17 -12.08 -5.65
CA THR A 169 -0.47 -12.36 -7.05
C THR A 169 -0.58 -11.06 -7.79
N TYR A 170 0.24 -10.88 -8.82
CA TYR A 170 0.37 -9.61 -9.54
C TYR A 170 0.18 -9.76 -11.04
N ARG A 171 -0.37 -8.70 -11.63
CA ARG A 171 -0.34 -8.40 -13.07
C ARG A 171 0.11 -6.97 -13.23
N MET A 172 1.40 -6.75 -13.46
CA MET A 172 1.97 -5.41 -13.52
C MET A 172 3.27 -5.38 -14.33
N THR A 173 3.72 -4.17 -14.64
CA THR A 173 5.05 -3.94 -15.22
C THR A 173 6.13 -4.08 -14.15
N MET A 174 7.39 -4.22 -14.57
CA MET A 174 8.52 -4.28 -13.62
C MET A 174 8.76 -2.94 -12.93
N ALA A 175 8.45 -1.82 -13.57
CA ALA A 175 8.51 -0.51 -12.95
C ALA A 175 7.50 -0.39 -11.78
N GLU A 176 6.21 -0.75 -12.02
CA GLU A 176 5.18 -0.79 -10.96
C GLU A 176 5.56 -1.77 -9.84
N PHE A 177 6.22 -2.87 -10.18
CA PHE A 177 6.68 -3.85 -9.19
C PHE A 177 7.84 -3.31 -8.35
N ALA A 178 8.80 -2.63 -8.96
CA ALA A 178 9.91 -1.99 -8.27
C ALA A 178 9.42 -0.98 -7.21
N GLU A 179 8.43 -0.15 -7.52
CA GLU A 179 7.82 0.77 -6.57
C GLU A 179 7.24 0.04 -5.34
N ARG A 180 6.58 -1.10 -5.55
CA ARG A 180 6.01 -1.91 -4.45
C ARG A 180 7.08 -2.62 -3.64
N LEU A 181 8.18 -3.02 -4.27
CA LEU A 181 9.26 -3.75 -3.59
C LEU A 181 9.91 -2.96 -2.47
N GLY A 182 10.01 -1.64 -2.57
CA GLY A 182 10.53 -0.80 -1.50
C GLY A 182 9.82 -1.04 -0.17
N SER A 183 8.49 -1.01 -0.18
CA SER A 183 7.67 -1.29 1.02
C SER A 183 7.83 -2.74 1.50
N MET A 184 7.98 -3.70 0.60
CA MET A 184 8.21 -5.10 0.98
C MET A 184 9.58 -5.32 1.60
N VAL A 185 10.62 -4.60 1.14
CA VAL A 185 11.97 -4.65 1.73
C VAL A 185 11.92 -4.13 3.17
N ASN A 186 11.27 -2.99 3.42
CA ASN A 186 11.09 -2.48 4.78
C ASN A 186 10.36 -3.49 5.67
N ALA A 187 9.22 -3.99 5.20
CA ALA A 187 8.47 -4.99 5.93
C ALA A 187 9.30 -6.25 6.21
N SER A 188 10.17 -6.68 5.28
CA SER A 188 11.04 -7.85 5.49
C SER A 188 12.21 -7.59 6.45
N ASN A 189 12.56 -6.33 6.69
CA ASN A 189 13.57 -5.92 7.68
C ASN A 189 12.98 -5.63 9.08
N GLY A 190 11.67 -5.74 9.26
CA GLY A 190 11.00 -5.42 10.52
C GLY A 190 10.67 -3.95 10.71
N GLU A 191 10.88 -3.12 9.70
CA GLU A 191 10.62 -1.69 9.71
C GLU A 191 9.20 -1.43 9.20
N VAL A 192 8.23 -1.24 10.09
CA VAL A 192 6.81 -1.19 9.71
C VAL A 192 6.25 0.24 9.60
N PHE A 193 6.77 1.20 10.37
CA PHE A 193 6.30 2.59 10.33
C PHE A 193 7.45 3.58 10.57
N GLY A 194 7.50 4.63 9.76
CA GLY A 194 8.41 5.76 9.93
C GLY A 194 9.82 5.60 9.35
N ALA A 195 10.16 4.42 8.84
CA ALA A 195 11.42 4.23 8.14
C ALA A 195 11.30 4.71 6.68
N ILE A 196 12.39 5.27 6.17
CA ILE A 196 12.50 5.65 4.76
C ILE A 196 12.31 4.39 3.91
N VAL A 197 11.31 4.40 3.03
CA VAL A 197 11.05 3.28 2.11
C VAL A 197 12.21 3.22 1.09
N PRO A 198 12.96 2.11 1.03
CA PRO A 198 14.06 1.99 0.07
C PRO A 198 13.56 2.20 -1.35
N ILE A 199 14.28 3.00 -2.11
CA ILE A 199 14.00 3.17 -3.53
C ILE A 199 14.47 1.91 -4.24
N VAL A 200 13.60 1.37 -5.11
CA VAL A 200 13.97 0.27 -5.99
C VAL A 200 13.87 0.75 -7.43
N VAL A 201 14.98 0.71 -8.14
CA VAL A 201 15.06 1.11 -9.55
C VAL A 201 14.96 -0.13 -10.43
N ASP A 202 14.02 -0.11 -11.37
CA ASP A 202 13.92 -1.18 -12.37
C ASP A 202 15.08 -1.09 -13.37
N LYS A 203 15.92 -2.09 -13.36
CA LYS A 203 17.04 -2.32 -14.28
C LYS A 203 16.92 -3.68 -14.99
N THR A 204 15.72 -4.26 -14.99
CA THR A 204 15.48 -5.58 -15.61
C THR A 204 15.52 -5.53 -17.13
N GLY A 205 15.19 -4.38 -17.72
CA GLY A 205 15.01 -4.25 -19.18
C GLY A 205 13.77 -4.99 -19.71
N LEU A 206 12.91 -5.53 -18.84
CA LEU A 206 11.71 -6.25 -19.22
C LEU A 206 10.56 -5.26 -19.48
N THR A 207 9.94 -5.37 -20.65
CA THR A 207 8.84 -4.49 -21.07
C THR A 207 7.50 -5.23 -21.02
N GLY A 208 6.41 -4.45 -20.85
CA GLY A 208 5.04 -4.98 -20.74
C GLY A 208 4.68 -5.46 -19.34
N LYS A 209 3.49 -6.06 -19.24
CA LYS A 209 2.98 -6.60 -17.97
C LYS A 209 3.29 -8.08 -17.86
N PHE A 210 3.51 -8.53 -16.65
CA PHE A 210 3.78 -9.93 -16.31
C PHE A 210 2.77 -10.42 -15.27
N ASP A 211 2.31 -11.66 -15.45
CA ASP A 211 1.53 -12.39 -14.45
C ASP A 211 2.49 -13.25 -13.63
N PHE A 212 2.51 -13.02 -12.31
CA PHE A 212 3.36 -13.77 -11.39
C PHE A 212 2.80 -13.85 -9.99
N THR A 213 3.29 -14.85 -9.26
CA THR A 213 3.02 -15.04 -7.84
C THR A 213 4.34 -15.05 -7.10
N LEU A 214 4.38 -14.33 -5.95
CA LEU A 214 5.53 -14.25 -5.07
C LEU A 214 5.12 -14.68 -3.67
N GLU A 215 5.76 -15.71 -3.14
CA GLU A 215 5.53 -16.25 -1.80
C GLU A 215 6.79 -16.12 -0.96
N PHE A 216 6.67 -15.46 0.20
CA PHE A 216 7.77 -15.34 1.14
C PHE A 216 7.25 -15.20 2.56
N VAL A 217 8.14 -15.44 3.53
CA VAL A 217 7.84 -15.20 4.94
C VAL A 217 7.69 -13.69 5.12
N GLY A 218 6.43 -13.24 5.19
CA GLY A 218 6.10 -11.86 5.50
C GLY A 218 6.20 -11.62 6.99
N LEU A 219 6.69 -10.45 7.37
CA LEU A 219 6.74 -10.04 8.78
C LEU A 219 5.37 -9.66 9.36
N TYR A 220 4.29 -9.87 8.65
CA TYR A 220 2.97 -9.74 9.25
C TYR A 220 2.78 -10.85 10.30
N ARG A 221 3.33 -10.63 11.46
CA ARG A 221 2.92 -11.33 12.66
C ARG A 221 1.67 -10.61 13.18
N PRO A 222 0.48 -11.22 13.08
CA PRO A 222 -0.72 -10.60 13.63
C PRO A 222 -0.42 -10.27 15.11
N PRO A 223 -0.84 -9.10 15.60
CA PRO A 223 -0.72 -8.76 17.02
C PRO A 223 -1.27 -9.91 17.87
N ALA A 224 -0.65 -10.20 19.00
CA ALA A 224 -0.99 -11.36 19.83
C ALA A 224 -2.48 -11.45 20.22
N PHE A 225 -3.21 -10.33 20.21
CA PHE A 225 -4.66 -10.28 20.44
C PHE A 225 -5.51 -10.78 19.25
N MET A 226 -4.92 -10.86 18.04
CA MET A 226 -5.57 -11.42 16.84
C MET A 226 -5.13 -12.87 16.56
N ALA A 227 -4.17 -13.38 17.30
CA ALA A 227 -3.82 -14.79 17.19
C ALA A 227 -5.00 -15.63 17.66
N PRO A 228 -5.47 -16.63 16.87
CA PRO A 228 -6.49 -17.55 17.37
C PRO A 228 -5.99 -18.14 18.70
N ALA A 229 -6.83 -18.05 19.73
CA ALA A 229 -6.48 -18.61 21.04
C ALA A 229 -6.08 -20.07 20.84
N ALA A 230 -4.85 -20.39 21.25
CA ALA A 230 -4.42 -21.79 21.26
C ALA A 230 -5.44 -22.61 22.06
N PRO A 231 -5.86 -23.77 21.57
CA PRO A 231 -6.73 -24.64 22.33
C PRO A 231 -6.07 -24.92 23.68
N ARG A 232 -6.74 -24.53 24.76
CA ARG A 232 -6.33 -24.88 26.13
C ARG A 232 -6.57 -26.39 26.33
N GLY A 233 -5.61 -27.18 25.93
CA GLY A 233 -5.54 -28.59 26.25
C GLY A 233 -4.19 -28.85 26.89
N ASP A 234 -4.18 -29.57 28.00
CA ASP A 234 -2.99 -30.08 28.72
C ASP A 234 -2.26 -31.13 27.86
N GLN A 235 -1.78 -30.76 26.67
CA GLN A 235 -0.84 -31.56 25.93
C GLN A 235 0.56 -30.97 26.14
N PRO A 236 1.56 -31.81 26.52
CA PRO A 236 2.94 -31.38 26.52
C PRO A 236 3.29 -30.80 25.14
N PRO A 237 4.12 -29.76 25.05
CA PRO A 237 4.57 -29.24 23.77
C PRO A 237 5.33 -30.37 23.06
N GLU A 238 4.66 -31.07 22.15
CA GLU A 238 5.38 -31.83 21.13
C GLU A 238 6.30 -30.84 20.44
N ALA A 239 7.59 -31.14 20.43
CA ALA A 239 8.59 -30.36 19.74
C ALA A 239 8.09 -30.15 18.33
N SER A 240 7.59 -28.96 18.07
CA SER A 240 7.17 -28.57 16.71
C SER A 240 8.43 -28.76 15.87
N VAL A 241 8.38 -29.77 15.01
CA VAL A 241 9.36 -29.99 13.95
C VAL A 241 9.56 -28.61 13.33
N ALA A 242 10.77 -28.08 13.39
CA ALA A 242 11.09 -26.76 12.88
C ALA A 242 10.76 -26.80 11.39
N SER A 243 9.53 -26.36 11.07
CA SER A 243 9.09 -26.17 9.70
C SER A 243 10.06 -25.16 9.11
N ASP A 244 10.68 -25.51 7.98
CA ASP A 244 11.53 -24.59 7.23
C ASP A 244 10.80 -23.23 7.18
N PRO A 245 11.37 -22.15 7.73
CA PRO A 245 10.67 -20.88 7.88
C PRO A 245 10.22 -20.27 6.54
N GLY A 246 10.48 -20.96 5.43
CA GLY A 246 10.19 -20.49 4.08
C GLY A 246 11.20 -19.44 3.59
N PRO A 247 11.16 -19.08 2.30
CA PRO A 247 12.11 -18.15 1.72
C PRO A 247 11.86 -16.71 2.22
N ASN A 248 12.93 -15.97 2.50
CA ASN A 248 12.83 -14.52 2.65
C ASN A 248 12.58 -13.86 1.28
N LEU A 249 12.24 -12.56 1.28
CA LEU A 249 11.92 -11.81 0.07
C LEU A 249 13.00 -11.93 -1.02
N PHE A 250 14.27 -11.76 -0.68
CA PHE A 250 15.38 -11.79 -1.64
C PHE A 250 15.52 -13.17 -2.29
N THR A 251 15.49 -14.22 -1.50
CA THR A 251 15.54 -15.61 -1.98
C THR A 251 14.30 -15.95 -2.83
N ALA A 252 13.12 -15.46 -2.44
CA ALA A 252 11.88 -15.68 -3.17
C ALA A 252 11.93 -15.02 -4.55
N LEU A 253 12.39 -13.78 -4.64
CA LEU A 253 12.56 -13.08 -5.92
C LEU A 253 13.44 -13.87 -6.89
N GLU A 254 14.57 -14.37 -6.41
CA GLU A 254 15.52 -15.10 -7.25
C GLU A 254 14.99 -16.49 -7.66
N ARG A 255 14.47 -17.25 -6.71
CA ARG A 255 14.01 -18.62 -6.97
C ARG A 255 12.71 -18.66 -7.77
N GLN A 256 11.76 -17.78 -7.46
CA GLN A 256 10.42 -17.84 -8.03
C GLN A 256 10.27 -16.99 -9.29
N LEU A 257 10.88 -15.79 -9.32
CA LEU A 257 10.71 -14.84 -10.42
C LEU A 257 11.94 -14.74 -11.33
N GLY A 258 13.09 -15.25 -10.91
CA GLY A 258 14.35 -15.07 -11.63
C GLY A 258 14.82 -13.63 -11.63
N LEU A 259 14.49 -12.88 -10.56
CA LEU A 259 14.89 -11.51 -10.34
C LEU A 259 15.76 -11.42 -9.09
N LYS A 260 16.64 -10.42 -9.05
CA LYS A 260 17.46 -10.16 -7.87
C LYS A 260 17.43 -8.68 -7.50
N LEU A 261 17.46 -8.41 -6.20
CA LEU A 261 17.68 -7.08 -5.66
C LEU A 261 19.14 -6.95 -5.23
N VAL A 262 19.82 -5.97 -5.77
CA VAL A 262 21.20 -5.65 -5.42
C VAL A 262 21.20 -4.26 -4.79
N LYS A 263 21.88 -4.10 -3.66
CA LYS A 263 22.11 -2.78 -3.09
C LYS A 263 22.99 -2.02 -4.06
N GLY A 264 22.41 -1.01 -4.69
CA GLY A 264 23.02 -0.32 -5.82
C GLY A 264 23.54 1.06 -5.46
N SER A 265 23.51 1.90 -6.45
CA SER A 265 23.81 3.31 -6.39
C SER A 265 22.81 4.09 -5.54
N THR A 266 22.96 5.39 -5.49
CA THR A 266 21.95 6.31 -4.99
C THR A 266 20.92 6.61 -6.08
N ALA A 267 19.69 6.86 -5.69
CA ALA A 267 18.66 7.42 -6.54
C ALA A 267 18.18 8.74 -5.96
N SER A 268 18.10 9.76 -6.81
CA SER A 268 17.57 11.06 -6.43
C SER A 268 16.05 10.99 -6.32
N LEU A 269 15.53 11.46 -5.22
CA LEU A 269 14.11 11.55 -4.97
C LEU A 269 13.71 13.01 -4.81
N ASP A 270 12.63 13.40 -5.48
CA ASP A 270 12.04 14.71 -5.30
C ASP A 270 11.37 14.79 -3.93
N LEU A 271 11.67 15.83 -3.18
CA LEU A 271 11.12 16.10 -1.87
C LEU A 271 10.25 17.34 -1.90
N LEU A 272 9.17 17.31 -1.11
CA LEU A 272 8.47 18.50 -0.67
C LEU A 272 9.13 18.98 0.62
N ILE A 273 9.74 20.15 0.59
CA ILE A 273 10.37 20.77 1.74
C ILE A 273 9.42 21.86 2.25
N ILE A 274 8.92 21.67 3.46
CA ILE A 274 8.00 22.63 4.09
C ILE A 274 8.84 23.75 4.70
N ASP A 275 8.66 24.96 4.17
CA ASP A 275 9.31 26.18 4.68
C ASP A 275 8.57 26.72 5.88
N HIS A 276 7.23 26.68 5.84
CA HIS A 276 6.37 27.13 6.93
C HIS A 276 5.04 26.35 6.92
N VAL A 277 4.54 26.07 8.11
CA VAL A 277 3.20 25.52 8.32
C VAL A 277 2.74 25.77 9.74
N ASP A 278 1.53 26.28 9.91
CA ASP A 278 0.91 26.47 11.20
C ASP A 278 0.31 25.16 11.73
N LYS A 279 0.47 24.91 13.03
CA LYS A 279 -0.12 23.75 13.69
C LYS A 279 -1.63 23.91 13.90
N VAL A 280 -2.11 25.13 14.06
CA VAL A 280 -3.53 25.45 14.26
C VAL A 280 -4.06 26.09 12.98
N PRO A 281 -5.07 25.50 12.32
CA PRO A 281 -5.63 26.11 11.12
C PRO A 281 -6.37 27.41 11.45
N THR A 282 -6.43 28.32 10.49
CA THR A 282 -7.26 29.54 10.59
C THR A 282 -8.74 29.16 10.68
N GLU A 283 -9.51 29.97 11.42
CA GLU A 283 -10.97 29.82 11.54
C GLU A 283 -11.67 29.96 10.18
N ASN A 284 -12.85 29.34 10.07
CA ASN A 284 -13.70 29.40 8.86
C ASN A 284 -14.41 30.74 8.76
#